data_1295f142622748fa15ff892034e3c631
#
_entry.id   1295f142622748fa15ff892034e3c631
#
_cell.length_a   1.000
_cell.length_b   1.000
_cell.length_c   1.000
_cell.angle_alpha   90.00
_cell.angle_beta   90.00
_cell.angle_gamma   90.00
#
_symmetry.space_group_name_H-M   'P 1'
#
loop_
_entity.id
_entity.type
_entity.pdbx_description
1 polymer ?
#
loop_
_entity_poly.entity_id
_entity_poly.type
_entity_poly.pdbx_seq_one_letter_code
_entity_poly.pdbx_strand_id
1 'polypeptide(L)'
;VHILLSNGKQRLPNTKQCNDLVELARACSPHFTIFNQTTVVLDANGLRGLWGDFRAVGSTVRRMAIQRGIHCRVALATTRTASVLLAYGGSKALTATNPGHEKEALALLPLTVLESVFSETNTSELTEPSFYSSRKREVFQHAGSEVFRAFRRWGLSTLGDLTALPCDELFARLGVDGEAWQRCARGEDVWPLMSVPDDLQFKEIYDF
;
A
#
# COMPACT_ATOMS: atom_id res chain seq x y z
N VAL A 1 -4.32 -0.16 -11.36
CA VAL A 1 -5.26 -0.23 -10.23
C VAL A 1 -4.74 -1.23 -9.23
N HIS A 2 -4.69 -0.83 -7.97
CA HIS A 2 -4.14 -1.65 -6.92
C HIS A 2 -5.22 -1.95 -5.88
N ILE A 3 -5.28 -3.21 -5.46
CA ILE A 3 -6.09 -3.65 -4.33
C ILE A 3 -5.14 -3.99 -3.21
N LEU A 4 -5.40 -3.46 -2.04
CA LEU A 4 -4.69 -3.83 -0.85
C LEU A 4 -5.60 -4.66 0.05
N LEU A 5 -5.07 -5.79 0.51
CA LEU A 5 -5.67 -6.67 1.51
C LEU A 5 -4.86 -6.51 2.80
N SER A 6 -5.46 -5.98 3.85
CA SER A 6 -4.82 -5.83 5.16
C SER A 6 -5.65 -6.48 6.25
N ASN A 7 -5.04 -7.31 7.06
CA ASN A 7 -5.71 -8.03 8.15
C ASN A 7 -5.97 -7.15 9.41
N GLY A 8 -5.72 -5.84 9.31
CA GLY A 8 -5.95 -4.90 10.41
C GLY A 8 -4.91 -5.00 11.53
N LYS A 9 -5.09 -4.17 12.57
CA LYS A 9 -4.25 -4.14 13.76
C LYS A 9 -4.53 -5.33 14.70
N GLN A 10 -4.30 -6.56 14.26
CA GLN A 10 -4.33 -7.69 15.19
C GLN A 10 -2.92 -8.03 15.67
N ARG A 11 -2.82 -8.35 16.96
CA ARG A 11 -1.62 -8.86 17.63
C ARG A 11 -0.96 -9.95 16.80
N LEU A 12 0.36 -9.82 16.59
CA LEU A 12 1.29 -10.76 15.96
C LEU A 12 0.67 -11.63 14.85
N PRO A 13 1.01 -11.37 13.59
CA PRO A 13 0.48 -12.13 12.47
C PRO A 13 0.88 -13.60 12.63
N ASN A 14 -0.10 -14.47 12.56
CA ASN A 14 0.15 -15.90 12.47
C ASN A 14 0.60 -16.20 11.03
N THR A 15 1.67 -16.94 10.85
CA THR A 15 2.23 -17.36 9.53
C THR A 15 1.13 -17.91 8.61
N LYS A 16 0.13 -18.59 9.17
CA LYS A 16 -1.03 -19.10 8.45
C LYS A 16 -1.85 -17.97 7.80
N GLN A 17 -2.08 -16.87 8.51
CA GLN A 17 -2.88 -15.75 7.98
C GLN A 17 -2.18 -15.02 6.84
N CYS A 18 -0.85 -14.93 6.87
CA CYS A 18 -0.08 -14.41 5.75
C CYS A 18 -0.23 -15.29 4.52
N ASN A 19 -0.08 -16.60 4.67
CA ASN A 19 -0.26 -17.56 3.58
C ASN A 19 -1.68 -17.50 2.99
N ASP A 20 -2.71 -17.42 3.83
CA ASP A 20 -4.10 -17.32 3.39
C ASP A 20 -4.35 -16.04 2.56
N LEU A 21 -3.72 -14.90 2.93
CA LEU A 21 -3.78 -13.67 2.15
C LEU A 21 -3.05 -13.78 0.80
N VAL A 22 -1.90 -14.43 0.79
CA VAL A 22 -1.12 -14.67 -0.44
C VAL A 22 -1.88 -15.60 -1.39
N GLU A 23 -2.49 -16.67 -0.88
CA GLU A 23 -3.32 -17.57 -1.68
C GLU A 23 -4.57 -16.86 -2.26
N LEU A 24 -5.20 -15.99 -1.45
CA LEU A 24 -6.28 -15.15 -1.94
C LEU A 24 -5.81 -14.21 -3.06
N ALA A 25 -4.66 -13.57 -2.89
CA ALA A 25 -4.08 -12.67 -3.89
C ALA A 25 -3.78 -13.41 -5.20
N ARG A 26 -3.15 -14.59 -5.13
CA ARG A 26 -2.89 -15.45 -6.30
C ARG A 26 -4.16 -15.87 -7.03
N ALA A 27 -5.21 -16.15 -6.30
CA ALA A 27 -6.52 -16.49 -6.90
C ALA A 27 -7.18 -15.30 -7.62
N CYS A 28 -6.79 -14.07 -7.28
CA CYS A 28 -7.33 -12.85 -7.89
C CYS A 28 -6.45 -12.31 -9.03
N SER A 29 -5.13 -12.33 -8.86
CA SER A 29 -4.21 -11.73 -9.83
C SER A 29 -2.86 -12.44 -9.81
N PRO A 30 -2.23 -12.65 -10.98
CA PRO A 30 -0.86 -13.17 -11.06
C PRO A 30 0.17 -12.14 -10.58
N HIS A 31 -0.18 -10.85 -10.58
CA HIS A 31 0.71 -9.77 -10.19
C HIS A 31 0.33 -9.22 -8.82
N PHE A 32 1.07 -9.61 -7.80
CA PHE A 32 0.90 -9.12 -6.44
C PHE A 32 2.27 -8.95 -5.76
N THR A 33 2.29 -8.16 -4.70
CA THR A 33 3.47 -7.94 -3.85
C THR A 33 3.06 -8.07 -2.39
N ILE A 34 3.87 -8.76 -1.61
CA ILE A 34 3.72 -8.82 -0.15
C ILE A 34 4.31 -7.51 0.39
N PHE A 35 3.46 -6.67 0.98
CA PHE A 35 3.89 -5.40 1.56
C PHE A 35 4.49 -5.59 2.95
N ASN A 36 3.83 -6.41 3.76
CA ASN A 36 4.33 -6.90 5.06
C ASN A 36 3.57 -8.18 5.43
N GLN A 37 3.81 -8.71 6.63
CA GLN A 37 3.21 -9.97 7.09
C GLN A 37 1.68 -9.97 7.15
N THR A 38 1.04 -8.80 7.13
CA THR A 38 -0.43 -8.65 7.23
C THR A 38 -1.06 -8.02 6.01
N THR A 39 -0.25 -7.68 5.00
CA THR A 39 -0.71 -6.81 3.91
C THR A 39 -0.16 -7.27 2.57
N VAL A 40 -1.05 -7.46 1.62
CA VAL A 40 -0.72 -7.82 0.24
C VAL A 40 -1.33 -6.79 -0.71
N VAL A 41 -0.55 -6.35 -1.68
CA VAL A 41 -1.00 -5.46 -2.76
C VAL A 41 -1.04 -6.25 -4.06
N LEU A 42 -2.14 -6.19 -4.78
CA LEU A 42 -2.30 -6.87 -6.06
C LEU A 42 -2.70 -5.90 -7.18
N ASP A 43 -2.30 -6.21 -8.40
CA ASP A 43 -2.77 -5.48 -9.58
C ASP A 43 -4.18 -5.95 -9.97
N ALA A 44 -5.10 -5.01 -10.05
CA ALA A 44 -6.50 -5.26 -10.35
C ALA A 44 -6.90 -4.83 -11.78
N ASN A 45 -5.95 -4.47 -12.64
CA ASN A 45 -6.27 -3.96 -13.98
C ASN A 45 -7.12 -4.94 -14.79
N GLY A 46 -6.79 -6.23 -14.76
CA GLY A 46 -7.56 -7.28 -15.46
C GLY A 46 -8.92 -7.58 -14.83
N LEU A 47 -9.09 -7.32 -13.53
CA LEU A 47 -10.30 -7.69 -12.79
C LEU A 47 -11.52 -6.85 -13.14
N ARG A 48 -11.32 -5.64 -13.63
CA ARG A 48 -12.42 -4.75 -14.07
C ARG A 48 -13.21 -5.33 -15.24
N GLY A 49 -12.52 -5.97 -16.16
CA GLY A 49 -13.19 -6.67 -17.29
C GLY A 49 -14.03 -7.86 -16.86
N LEU A 50 -13.67 -8.49 -15.73
CA LEU A 50 -14.37 -9.69 -15.22
C LEU A 50 -15.48 -9.34 -14.23
N TRP A 51 -15.27 -8.36 -13.35
CA TRP A 51 -16.14 -8.09 -12.19
C TRP A 51 -16.80 -6.72 -12.19
N GLY A 52 -16.50 -5.86 -13.17
CA GLY A 52 -17.11 -4.55 -13.33
C GLY A 52 -16.30 -3.40 -12.75
N ASP A 53 -16.97 -2.44 -12.11
CA ASP A 53 -16.33 -1.25 -11.54
C ASP A 53 -15.47 -1.56 -10.31
N PHE A 54 -14.74 -0.55 -9.83
CA PHE A 54 -13.85 -0.70 -8.64
C PHE A 54 -14.57 -1.23 -7.42
N ARG A 55 -15.82 -0.78 -7.21
CA ARG A 55 -16.60 -1.19 -6.05
C ARG A 55 -17.05 -2.63 -6.15
N ALA A 56 -17.44 -3.08 -7.34
CA ALA A 56 -17.79 -4.46 -7.62
C ALA A 56 -16.58 -5.38 -7.46
N VAL A 57 -15.42 -4.99 -7.99
CA VAL A 57 -14.15 -5.72 -7.80
C VAL A 57 -13.84 -5.86 -6.32
N GLY A 58 -13.82 -4.75 -5.56
CA GLY A 58 -13.54 -4.79 -4.13
C GLY A 58 -14.52 -5.62 -3.31
N SER A 59 -15.82 -5.55 -3.66
CA SER A 59 -16.87 -6.34 -3.01
C SER A 59 -16.68 -7.83 -3.28
N THR A 60 -16.28 -8.21 -4.49
CA THR A 60 -16.01 -9.59 -4.89
C THR A 60 -14.80 -10.14 -4.14
N VAL A 61 -13.68 -9.41 -4.14
CA VAL A 61 -12.48 -9.81 -3.39
C VAL A 61 -12.77 -9.95 -1.89
N ARG A 62 -13.50 -9.01 -1.31
CA ARG A 62 -13.91 -9.09 0.10
C ARG A 62 -14.78 -10.31 0.38
N ARG A 63 -15.72 -10.63 -0.50
CA ARG A 63 -16.56 -11.83 -0.38
C ARG A 63 -15.72 -13.11 -0.43
N MET A 64 -14.76 -13.19 -1.35
CA MET A 64 -13.82 -14.31 -1.45
C MET A 64 -12.97 -14.47 -0.19
N ALA A 65 -12.54 -13.36 0.42
CA ALA A 65 -11.83 -13.36 1.69
C ALA A 65 -12.70 -13.94 2.81
N ILE A 66 -13.92 -13.47 2.96
CA ILE A 66 -14.88 -13.94 3.98
C ILE A 66 -15.17 -15.42 3.83
N GLN A 67 -15.38 -15.92 2.59
CA GLN A 67 -15.60 -17.34 2.31
C GLN A 67 -14.43 -18.24 2.74
N ARG A 68 -13.21 -17.69 2.79
CA ARG A 68 -12.00 -18.35 3.29
C ARG A 68 -11.74 -18.12 4.78
N GLY A 69 -12.66 -17.45 5.48
CA GLY A 69 -12.49 -17.09 6.90
C GLY A 69 -11.48 -15.96 7.14
N ILE A 70 -11.11 -15.21 6.08
CA ILE A 70 -10.15 -14.12 6.18
C ILE A 70 -10.89 -12.80 6.45
N HIS A 71 -10.65 -12.22 7.61
CA HIS A 71 -11.17 -10.89 7.98
C HIS A 71 -10.17 -9.80 7.62
N CYS A 72 -10.28 -9.25 6.42
CA CYS A 72 -9.37 -8.20 5.94
C CYS A 72 -10.09 -6.93 5.54
N ARG A 73 -9.34 -5.82 5.52
CA ARG A 73 -9.74 -4.57 4.86
C ARG A 73 -9.32 -4.63 3.41
N VAL A 74 -10.17 -4.12 2.54
CA VAL A 74 -9.92 -4.05 1.10
C VAL A 74 -9.94 -2.58 0.70
N ALA A 75 -8.86 -2.09 0.13
CA ALA A 75 -8.80 -0.74 -0.42
C ALA A 75 -8.38 -0.77 -1.89
N LEU A 76 -9.07 0.00 -2.72
CA LEU A 76 -8.81 0.12 -4.15
C LEU A 76 -8.51 1.57 -4.50
N ALA A 77 -7.42 1.79 -5.22
CA ALA A 77 -7.02 3.08 -5.78
C ALA A 77 -6.24 2.87 -7.09
N THR A 78 -5.96 3.94 -7.81
CA THR A 78 -5.17 3.87 -9.05
C THR A 78 -3.69 3.64 -8.77
N THR A 79 -3.20 4.05 -7.60
CA THR A 79 -1.82 3.90 -7.19
C THR A 79 -1.68 2.95 -6.00
N ARG A 80 -0.51 2.31 -5.90
CA ARG A 80 -0.16 1.46 -4.76
C ARG A 80 -0.16 2.28 -3.46
N THR A 81 0.48 3.44 -3.48
CA THR A 81 0.58 4.32 -2.32
C THR A 81 -0.79 4.71 -1.78
N ALA A 82 -1.71 5.16 -2.66
CA ALA A 82 -3.05 5.52 -2.26
C ALA A 82 -3.83 4.32 -1.67
N SER A 83 -3.73 3.13 -2.27
CA SER A 83 -4.41 1.94 -1.75
C SER A 83 -3.90 1.54 -0.37
N VAL A 84 -2.58 1.64 -0.13
CA VAL A 84 -1.97 1.39 1.19
C VAL A 84 -2.48 2.38 2.23
N LEU A 85 -2.40 3.67 1.94
CA LEU A 85 -2.84 4.71 2.88
C LEU A 85 -4.34 4.60 3.21
N LEU A 86 -5.18 4.32 2.21
CA LEU A 86 -6.62 4.13 2.41
C LEU A 86 -6.96 2.91 3.27
N ALA A 87 -6.21 1.81 3.12
CA ALA A 87 -6.44 0.62 3.94
C ALA A 87 -6.01 0.80 5.38
N TYR A 88 -4.90 1.50 5.60
CA TYR A 88 -4.38 1.78 6.95
C TYR A 88 -5.19 2.85 7.68
N GLY A 89 -5.59 3.91 6.98
CA GLY A 89 -6.31 5.03 7.56
C GLY A 89 -7.83 4.89 7.56
N GLY A 90 -8.36 4.05 6.68
CA GLY A 90 -9.80 3.86 6.54
C GLY A 90 -10.42 3.08 7.69
N SER A 91 -11.61 3.51 8.13
CA SER A 91 -12.42 2.79 9.13
C SER A 91 -13.31 1.71 8.50
N LYS A 92 -13.54 1.78 7.20
CA LYS A 92 -14.44 0.87 6.47
C LYS A 92 -13.72 -0.42 6.07
N ALA A 93 -14.46 -1.52 6.04
CA ALA A 93 -13.95 -2.80 5.58
C ALA A 93 -13.67 -2.84 4.06
N LEU A 94 -14.30 -1.96 3.31
CA LEU A 94 -14.08 -1.73 1.88
C LEU A 94 -14.03 -0.24 1.60
N THR A 95 -12.94 0.21 0.99
CA THR A 95 -12.76 1.57 0.50
C THR A 95 -12.37 1.52 -0.97
N ALA A 96 -13.16 2.10 -1.84
CA ALA A 96 -12.85 2.20 -3.26
C ALA A 96 -12.88 3.68 -3.66
N THR A 97 -11.79 4.14 -4.25
CA THR A 97 -11.64 5.52 -4.72
C THR A 97 -11.61 5.53 -6.25
N ASN A 98 -12.39 6.40 -6.86
CA ASN A 98 -12.37 6.58 -8.30
C ASN A 98 -11.06 7.23 -8.75
N PRO A 99 -10.60 6.93 -9.97
CA PRO A 99 -9.42 7.58 -10.55
C PRO A 99 -9.53 9.10 -10.49
N GLY A 100 -8.48 9.76 -10.02
CA GLY A 100 -8.40 11.22 -9.90
C GLY A 100 -8.96 11.81 -8.59
N HIS A 101 -9.61 11.00 -7.74
CA HIS A 101 -10.15 11.44 -6.45
C HIS A 101 -9.34 10.94 -5.25
N GLU A 102 -8.13 10.43 -5.49
CA GLU A 102 -7.28 9.88 -4.43
C GLU A 102 -6.86 10.96 -3.44
N LYS A 103 -6.50 12.14 -3.93
CA LYS A 103 -6.08 13.27 -3.10
C LYS A 103 -7.17 13.68 -2.10
N GLU A 104 -8.41 13.81 -2.56
CA GLU A 104 -9.56 14.17 -1.72
C GLU A 104 -9.86 13.05 -0.70
N ALA A 105 -9.79 11.79 -1.13
CA ALA A 105 -10.04 10.65 -0.26
C ALA A 105 -8.97 10.51 0.84
N LEU A 106 -7.73 10.84 0.53
CA LEU A 106 -6.60 10.81 1.45
C LEU A 106 -6.54 12.03 2.37
N ALA A 107 -7.03 13.18 1.93
CA ALA A 107 -6.89 14.44 2.66
C ALA A 107 -7.40 14.38 4.10
N LEU A 108 -8.45 13.61 4.36
CA LEU A 108 -9.05 13.46 5.68
C LEU A 108 -8.31 12.46 6.59
N LEU A 109 -7.37 11.71 6.07
CA LEU A 109 -6.63 10.73 6.85
C LEU A 109 -5.64 11.44 7.77
N PRO A 110 -5.48 10.96 9.02
CA PRO A 110 -4.51 11.52 9.94
C PRO A 110 -3.07 11.26 9.46
N LEU A 111 -2.19 12.19 9.72
CA LEU A 111 -0.78 12.12 9.36
C LEU A 111 -0.08 10.88 9.95
N THR A 112 -0.57 10.37 11.08
CA THR A 112 -0.08 9.16 11.73
C THR A 112 -0.23 7.90 10.88
N VAL A 113 -1.11 7.91 9.88
CA VAL A 113 -1.23 6.79 8.92
C VAL A 113 0.04 6.67 8.10
N LEU A 114 0.57 7.78 7.63
CA LEU A 114 1.82 7.83 6.89
C LEU A 114 2.97 7.28 7.77
N GLU A 115 3.06 7.77 9.02
CA GLU A 115 4.06 7.32 9.99
C GLU A 115 3.97 5.79 10.23
N SER A 116 2.75 5.26 10.41
CA SER A 116 2.54 3.82 10.63
C SER A 116 2.97 2.97 9.44
N VAL A 117 2.58 3.37 8.22
CA VAL A 117 2.94 2.67 6.98
C VAL A 117 4.46 2.60 6.83
N PHE A 118 5.17 3.70 7.08
CA PHE A 118 6.62 3.74 6.91
C PHE A 118 7.37 3.03 8.04
N SER A 119 6.85 3.03 9.26
CA SER A 119 7.45 2.26 10.36
C SER A 119 7.35 0.76 10.14
N GLU A 120 6.26 0.28 9.55
CA GLU A 120 6.06 -1.14 9.26
C GLU A 120 6.86 -1.64 8.06
N THR A 121 7.16 -0.80 7.07
CA THR A 121 8.02 -1.17 5.94
C THR A 121 9.46 -1.42 6.35
N ASN A 122 9.90 -0.84 7.46
CA ASN A 122 11.27 -1.05 7.97
C ASN A 122 11.47 -2.44 8.61
N THR A 123 10.39 -3.16 8.93
CA THR A 123 10.46 -4.44 9.64
C THR A 123 10.44 -5.65 8.70
N SER A 124 10.07 -5.48 7.44
CA SER A 124 10.00 -6.60 6.49
C SER A 124 11.28 -6.73 5.67
N GLU A 125 12.25 -7.48 6.22
CA GLU A 125 13.44 -7.94 5.48
C GLU A 125 13.12 -8.99 4.39
N LEU A 126 11.86 -9.36 4.23
CA LEU A 126 11.42 -10.43 3.36
C LEU A 126 10.95 -9.87 2.01
N THR A 127 11.75 -10.11 0.99
CA THR A 127 11.35 -10.13 -0.43
C THR A 127 11.35 -8.79 -1.17
N GLU A 128 12.44 -8.01 -1.11
CA GLU A 128 12.68 -7.01 -2.15
C GLU A 128 13.96 -7.36 -2.92
N PRO A 129 13.90 -7.54 -4.25
CA PRO A 129 15.12 -7.64 -5.05
C PRO A 129 15.93 -6.35 -4.91
N SER A 130 17.22 -6.48 -4.79
CA SER A 130 18.27 -5.49 -4.55
C SER A 130 18.34 -4.31 -5.56
N PHE A 131 17.32 -4.04 -6.36
CA PHE A 131 17.31 -3.02 -7.41
C PHE A 131 16.79 -1.65 -6.99
N TYR A 132 16.21 -1.52 -5.81
CA TYR A 132 15.90 -0.19 -5.30
C TYR A 132 17.17 0.47 -4.79
N SER A 133 17.52 1.59 -5.38
CA SER A 133 18.69 2.36 -4.97
C SER A 133 18.59 2.57 -3.45
N SER A 134 19.59 2.08 -2.73
CA SER A 134 19.77 2.19 -1.28
C SER A 134 19.47 3.60 -0.75
N ARG A 135 19.71 4.60 -1.57
CA ARG A 135 19.51 6.02 -1.30
C ARG A 135 18.04 6.41 -1.03
N LYS A 136 17.04 5.83 -1.76
CA LYS A 136 15.62 6.11 -1.49
C LYS A 136 15.13 5.41 -0.23
N ARG A 137 15.69 4.25 0.07
CA ARG A 137 15.36 3.48 1.29
C ARG A 137 15.91 4.19 2.53
N GLU A 138 17.13 4.70 2.46
CA GLU A 138 17.78 5.46 3.56
C GLU A 138 17.03 6.73 3.90
N VAL A 139 16.53 7.46 2.92
CA VAL A 139 15.73 8.69 3.11
C VAL A 139 14.51 8.44 3.99
N PHE A 140 13.77 7.37 3.72
CA PHE A 140 12.57 7.04 4.50
C PHE A 140 12.89 6.33 5.82
N GLN A 141 14.01 5.64 5.95
CA GLN A 141 14.38 4.89 7.14
C GLN A 141 14.92 5.78 8.28
N HIS A 142 15.79 6.73 7.97
CA HIS A 142 16.45 7.57 8.98
C HIS A 142 15.71 8.88 9.27
N ALA A 143 15.10 9.48 8.26
CA ALA A 143 14.41 10.76 8.40
C ALA A 143 12.99 10.65 8.99
N GLY A 144 12.37 9.48 8.97
CA GLY A 144 10.94 9.32 9.28
C GLY A 144 10.54 9.91 10.63
N SER A 145 11.20 9.55 11.72
CA SER A 145 10.78 10.02 13.06
C SER A 145 11.00 11.53 13.27
N GLU A 146 12.08 12.09 12.71
CA GLU A 146 12.37 13.51 12.83
C GLU A 146 11.46 14.37 11.97
N VAL A 147 11.17 13.92 10.75
CA VAL A 147 10.25 14.59 9.83
C VAL A 147 8.84 14.63 10.41
N PHE A 148 8.32 13.52 10.93
CA PHE A 148 6.99 13.51 11.57
C PHE A 148 6.96 14.36 12.85
N ARG A 149 8.06 14.46 13.57
CA ARG A 149 8.17 15.40 14.70
C ARG A 149 8.11 16.85 14.24
N ALA A 150 8.76 17.18 13.11
CA ALA A 150 8.66 18.50 12.51
C ALA A 150 7.24 18.81 12.04
N PHE A 151 6.57 17.88 11.35
CA PHE A 151 5.19 18.05 10.93
C PHE A 151 4.24 18.33 12.10
N ARG A 152 4.39 17.60 13.21
CA ARG A 152 3.61 17.84 14.43
C ARG A 152 3.90 19.24 15.04
N ARG A 153 5.14 19.69 15.02
CA ARG A 153 5.49 21.06 15.47
C ARG A 153 4.89 22.15 14.60
N TRP A 154 4.69 21.88 13.30
CA TRP A 154 4.02 22.79 12.38
C TRP A 154 2.50 22.73 12.48
N GLY A 155 1.96 21.89 13.35
CA GLY A 155 0.52 21.76 13.57
C GLY A 155 -0.20 20.92 12.50
N LEU A 156 0.54 20.18 11.66
CA LEU A 156 -0.07 19.31 10.65
C LEU A 156 -0.69 18.09 11.33
N SER A 157 -1.95 17.84 11.06
CA SER A 157 -2.72 16.74 11.64
C SER A 157 -3.18 15.73 10.60
N THR A 158 -3.41 16.17 9.38
CA THR A 158 -3.94 15.37 8.29
C THR A 158 -3.00 15.33 7.08
N LEU A 159 -3.22 14.36 6.18
CA LEU A 159 -2.52 14.34 4.89
C LEU A 159 -2.89 15.55 4.03
N GLY A 160 -4.12 16.06 4.18
CA GLY A 160 -4.58 17.29 3.54
C GLY A 160 -3.75 18.49 3.94
N ASP A 161 -3.44 18.65 5.24
CA ASP A 161 -2.60 19.74 5.72
C ASP A 161 -1.22 19.70 5.06
N LEU A 162 -0.61 18.50 4.98
CA LEU A 162 0.70 18.31 4.34
C LEU A 162 0.65 18.63 2.84
N THR A 163 -0.41 18.24 2.15
CA THR A 163 -0.55 18.52 0.71
C THR A 163 -0.87 19.97 0.39
N ALA A 164 -1.35 20.72 1.36
CA ALA A 164 -1.65 22.16 1.22
C ALA A 164 -0.42 23.04 1.36
N LEU A 165 0.67 22.54 1.93
CA LEU A 165 1.90 23.30 2.07
C LEU A 165 2.52 23.61 0.70
N PRO A 166 3.13 24.81 0.53
CA PRO A 166 3.91 25.13 -0.67
C PRO A 166 5.11 24.18 -0.80
N CYS A 167 5.34 23.66 -2.01
CA CYS A 167 6.44 22.74 -2.29
C CYS A 167 7.80 23.37 -1.95
N ASP A 168 7.98 24.65 -2.29
CA ASP A 168 9.21 25.40 -2.08
C ASP A 168 9.56 25.53 -0.58
N GLU A 169 8.54 25.73 0.27
CA GLU A 169 8.76 25.80 1.72
C GLU A 169 9.12 24.44 2.30
N LEU A 170 8.50 23.37 1.83
CA LEU A 170 8.85 22.00 2.22
C LEU A 170 10.27 21.66 1.79
N PHE A 171 10.62 21.99 0.55
CA PHE A 171 11.95 21.76 0.03
C PHE A 171 13.02 22.56 0.80
N ALA A 172 12.76 23.83 1.12
CA ALA A 172 13.69 24.68 1.87
C ALA A 172 13.96 24.13 3.28
N ARG A 173 12.99 23.46 3.91
CA ARG A 173 13.11 22.96 5.29
C ARG A 173 13.56 21.50 5.40
N LEU A 174 13.16 20.66 4.46
CA LEU A 174 13.35 19.21 4.51
C LEU A 174 14.06 18.66 3.26
N GLY A 175 14.41 19.52 2.30
CA GLY A 175 15.02 19.10 1.04
C GLY A 175 14.10 18.23 0.20
N VAL A 176 14.71 17.34 -0.59
CA VAL A 176 14.00 16.38 -1.45
C VAL A 176 13.08 15.42 -0.67
N ASP A 177 13.33 15.22 0.60
CA ASP A 177 12.54 14.36 1.46
C ASP A 177 11.15 14.95 1.72
N GLY A 178 11.09 16.29 1.91
CA GLY A 178 9.81 16.98 2.09
C GLY A 178 8.88 16.83 0.89
N GLU A 179 9.42 16.95 -0.31
CA GLU A 179 8.67 16.73 -1.54
C GLU A 179 8.19 15.26 -1.65
N ALA A 180 9.04 14.29 -1.36
CA ALA A 180 8.69 12.88 -1.39
C ALA A 180 7.53 12.57 -0.43
N TRP A 181 7.55 13.11 0.78
CA TRP A 181 6.44 12.95 1.74
C TRP A 181 5.15 13.60 1.27
N GLN A 182 5.23 14.77 0.63
CA GLN A 182 4.06 15.44 0.07
C GLN A 182 3.46 14.64 -1.09
N ARG A 183 4.29 14.07 -1.96
CA ARG A 183 3.85 13.18 -3.05
C ARG A 183 3.17 11.92 -2.51
N CYS A 184 3.74 11.30 -1.46
CA CYS A 184 3.09 10.20 -0.76
C CYS A 184 1.71 10.60 -0.22
N ALA A 185 1.61 11.77 0.42
CA ALA A 185 0.34 12.27 0.98
C ALA A 185 -0.73 12.55 -0.08
N ARG A 186 -0.31 12.86 -1.32
CA ARG A 186 -1.20 12.98 -2.49
C ARG A 186 -1.62 11.63 -3.06
N GLY A 187 -1.03 10.54 -2.59
CA GLY A 187 -1.25 9.20 -3.13
C GLY A 187 -0.52 8.93 -4.43
N GLU A 188 0.50 9.72 -4.77
CA GLU A 188 1.33 9.47 -5.95
C GLU A 188 2.22 8.23 -5.71
N ASP A 189 2.46 7.44 -6.79
CA ASP A 189 3.31 6.27 -6.66
C ASP A 189 4.77 6.69 -6.44
N VAL A 190 5.21 6.45 -5.21
CA VAL A 190 6.61 6.59 -4.80
C VAL A 190 7.32 5.25 -4.93
N TRP A 191 6.55 4.16 -4.95
CA TRP A 191 7.02 2.78 -5.13
C TRP A 191 6.22 2.05 -6.20
N PRO A 192 6.83 1.65 -7.31
CA PRO A 192 6.17 0.80 -8.30
C PRO A 192 5.83 -0.57 -7.70
N LEU A 193 4.77 -1.19 -8.22
CA LEU A 193 4.44 -2.57 -7.90
C LEU A 193 5.49 -3.48 -8.56
N MET A 194 6.27 -4.16 -7.75
CA MET A 194 7.15 -5.23 -8.23
C MET A 194 6.45 -6.56 -7.94
N SER A 195 6.09 -7.27 -8.99
CA SER A 195 5.49 -8.60 -8.86
C SER A 195 6.50 -9.56 -8.27
N VAL A 196 6.05 -10.37 -7.31
CA VAL A 196 6.82 -11.55 -6.90
C VAL A 196 6.90 -12.47 -8.12
N PRO A 197 8.10 -12.88 -8.57
CA PRO A 197 8.20 -13.85 -9.65
C PRO A 197 7.46 -15.11 -9.24
N ASP A 198 6.57 -15.57 -10.10
CA ASP A 198 5.97 -16.88 -9.91
C ASP A 198 7.06 -17.92 -10.20
N ASP A 199 7.48 -18.69 -9.20
CA ASP A 199 8.39 -19.82 -9.35
C ASP A 199 7.69 -21.00 -10.08
N LEU A 200 6.92 -20.70 -11.10
CA LEU A 200 6.39 -21.70 -12.02
C LEU A 200 7.54 -22.12 -12.94
N GLN A 201 8.39 -23.03 -12.44
CA GLN A 201 9.26 -23.80 -13.30
C GLN A 201 8.37 -24.77 -14.08
N PHE A 202 8.03 -24.43 -15.31
CA PHE A 202 7.52 -25.37 -16.28
C PHE A 202 8.66 -26.36 -16.60
N LYS A 203 8.66 -27.52 -15.96
CA LYS A 203 9.48 -28.67 -16.40
C LYS A 203 8.65 -29.43 -17.43
N GLU A 204 8.87 -29.17 -18.71
CA GLU A 204 8.52 -30.12 -19.74
C GLU A 204 9.51 -31.27 -19.69
N ILE A 205 9.04 -32.44 -19.28
CA ILE A 205 9.82 -33.69 -19.38
C ILE A 205 9.39 -34.30 -20.71
N TYR A 206 10.29 -34.22 -21.70
CA TYR A 206 10.17 -35.01 -22.91
C TYR A 206 10.81 -36.37 -22.65
N ASP A 207 9.98 -37.43 -22.53
CA ASP A 207 10.44 -38.82 -22.61
C ASP A 207 10.61 -39.16 -24.12
N PHE A 208 11.84 -39.43 -24.53
CA PHE A 208 12.18 -39.99 -25.84
C PHE A 208 12.28 -41.51 -25.77
#